data_5cee6b5acf3435208bb003aa47e4baa0
#
_entry.id   5cee6b5acf3435208bb003aa47e4baa0
#
_cell.length_a   1.000
_cell.length_b   1.000
_cell.length_c   1.000
_cell.angle_alpha   90.00
_cell.angle_beta   90.00
_cell.angle_gamma   90.00
#
_symmetry.space_group_name_H-M   'P 1'
#
loop_
_entity.id
_entity.type
_entity.pdbx_description
1 polymer ?
#
loop_
_entity_poly.entity_id
_entity_poly.type
_entity_poly.pdbx_seq_one_letter_code
_entity_poly.pdbx_strand_id
1 'polypeptide(L)'
;MSVSAVVVSHGHAAELPLLLPALAPQVDEVVVVANRPGSEPAALPANARLLVNERPLRLAENVNLGTRATSGDWVLFANPDTVPEPDAVAALASFAASRPRCGIAGPRVEWPDGTWQPTRRRFPTVSGTLVRRTPLRLVFPPLERQRAHYLLDEDVDEPVEADWLLGAFLLMRRTMLEEIGGWDAGYRHYVEDIDLGYRAMRAGWERWYVPASRVRHDWAQVSDRRFLSRHTLWHARSMARFVRGHPETLRRG
;
A
#
# COMPACT_ATOMS: atom_id res chain seq x y z
N MET A 1 6.45 -19.35 -10.84
CA MET A 1 6.19 -17.98 -10.32
C MET A 1 5.90 -18.13 -8.84
N SER A 2 6.80 -17.67 -8.01
CA SER A 2 6.70 -17.77 -6.55
C SER A 2 6.29 -16.43 -5.94
N VAL A 3 5.42 -16.47 -4.92
CA VAL A 3 4.91 -15.28 -4.21
C VAL A 3 5.29 -15.38 -2.73
N SER A 4 6.03 -14.40 -2.25
CA SER A 4 6.34 -14.25 -0.82
C SER A 4 5.53 -13.11 -0.23
N ALA A 5 4.89 -13.31 0.91
CA ALA A 5 4.17 -12.24 1.61
C ALA A 5 5.01 -11.60 2.73
N VAL A 6 4.88 -10.30 2.87
CA VAL A 6 5.44 -9.50 3.98
C VAL A 6 4.29 -8.82 4.71
N VAL A 7 4.17 -9.11 6.00
CA VAL A 7 3.16 -8.51 6.91
C VAL A 7 3.90 -7.74 7.99
N VAL A 8 3.58 -6.45 8.17
CA VAL A 8 4.19 -5.61 9.21
C VAL A 8 3.20 -5.36 10.33
N SER A 9 3.44 -5.94 11.49
CA SER A 9 2.61 -5.75 12.69
C SER A 9 3.22 -4.70 13.62
N HIS A 10 2.44 -3.66 13.94
CA HIS A 10 2.84 -2.60 14.89
C HIS A 10 1.76 -2.40 15.94
N GLY A 11 1.53 -3.43 16.76
CA GLY A 11 0.46 -3.52 17.74
C GLY A 11 -0.83 -4.10 17.18
N HIS A 12 -0.75 -4.87 16.09
CA HIS A 12 -1.89 -5.49 15.40
C HIS A 12 -1.92 -7.01 15.65
N ALA A 13 -1.51 -7.46 16.84
CA ALA A 13 -1.53 -8.89 17.19
C ALA A 13 -2.95 -9.49 17.16
N ALA A 14 -3.97 -8.65 17.37
CA ALA A 14 -5.38 -9.07 17.37
C ALA A 14 -5.94 -9.30 15.95
N GLU A 15 -5.38 -8.65 14.93
CA GLU A 15 -5.80 -8.73 13.54
C GLU A 15 -5.15 -9.92 12.80
N LEU A 16 -3.93 -10.29 13.20
CA LEU A 16 -3.17 -11.38 12.58
C LEU A 16 -3.88 -12.74 12.54
N PRO A 17 -4.69 -13.14 13.55
CA PRO A 17 -5.47 -14.38 13.49
C PRO A 17 -6.53 -14.44 12.38
N LEU A 18 -6.94 -13.30 11.82
CA LEU A 18 -7.83 -13.24 10.66
C LEU A 18 -7.04 -13.24 9.35
N LEU A 19 -5.96 -12.47 9.29
CA LEU A 19 -5.14 -12.35 8.08
C LEU A 19 -4.37 -13.65 7.78
N LEU A 20 -3.60 -14.17 8.75
CA LEU A 20 -2.64 -15.23 8.47
C LEU A 20 -3.27 -16.53 7.95
N PRO A 21 -4.40 -17.03 8.49
CA PRO A 21 -5.06 -18.21 7.94
C PRO A 21 -5.63 -18.00 6.53
N ALA A 22 -6.04 -16.78 6.20
CA ALA A 22 -6.58 -16.45 4.88
C ALA A 22 -5.45 -16.24 3.84
N LEU A 23 -4.30 -15.71 4.26
CA LEU A 23 -3.18 -15.35 3.38
C LEU A 23 -2.23 -16.51 3.14
N ALA A 24 -1.83 -17.23 4.19
CA ALA A 24 -0.76 -18.23 4.12
C ALA A 24 -1.02 -19.35 3.09
N PRO A 25 -2.24 -19.87 2.90
CA PRO A 25 -2.50 -20.86 1.86
C PRO A 25 -2.35 -20.36 0.42
N GLN A 26 -2.32 -19.04 0.21
CA GLN A 26 -2.27 -18.40 -1.11
C GLN A 26 -0.87 -18.01 -1.56
N VAL A 27 0.16 -18.21 -0.71
CA VAL A 27 1.54 -17.78 -0.96
C VAL A 27 2.53 -18.88 -0.60
N ASP A 28 3.73 -18.83 -1.18
CA ASP A 28 4.77 -19.84 -0.92
C ASP A 28 5.40 -19.65 0.47
N GLU A 29 5.57 -18.41 0.91
CA GLU A 29 6.08 -18.08 2.24
C GLU A 29 5.48 -16.77 2.78
N VAL A 30 5.44 -16.65 4.11
CA VAL A 30 5.02 -15.43 4.81
C VAL A 30 6.14 -14.98 5.76
N VAL A 31 6.52 -13.71 5.70
CA VAL A 31 7.38 -13.06 6.68
C VAL A 31 6.57 -12.07 7.48
N VAL A 32 6.37 -12.34 8.76
CA VAL A 32 5.75 -11.40 9.70
C VAL A 32 6.86 -10.61 10.40
N VAL A 33 6.79 -9.27 10.29
CA VAL A 33 7.71 -8.36 10.99
C VAL A 33 6.98 -7.77 12.20
N ALA A 34 7.31 -8.24 13.40
CA ALA A 34 6.83 -7.66 14.65
C ALA A 34 7.66 -6.41 14.97
N ASN A 35 7.07 -5.24 14.77
CA ASN A 35 7.78 -3.95 14.83
C ASN A 35 7.93 -3.40 16.26
N ARG A 36 7.27 -3.98 17.22
CA ARG A 36 7.37 -3.64 18.67
C ARG A 36 6.92 -4.83 19.53
N PRO A 37 7.30 -4.90 20.81
CA PRO A 37 6.79 -5.91 21.72
C PRO A 37 5.26 -5.98 21.73
N GLY A 38 4.69 -7.18 21.76
CA GLY A 38 3.25 -7.42 21.72
C GLY A 38 2.62 -7.27 20.33
N SER A 39 3.44 -7.27 19.28
CA SER A 39 3.00 -7.28 17.87
C SER A 39 3.11 -8.66 17.23
N GLU A 40 3.61 -9.64 17.96
CA GLU A 40 3.82 -11.01 17.51
C GLU A 40 2.46 -11.72 17.34
N PRO A 41 2.31 -12.59 16.32
CA PRO A 41 1.13 -13.42 16.18
C PRO A 41 1.11 -14.49 17.29
N ALA A 42 -0.09 -14.85 17.76
CA ALA A 42 -0.29 -15.94 18.72
C ALA A 42 0.11 -17.31 18.15
N ALA A 43 -0.01 -17.50 16.84
CA ALA A 43 0.42 -18.68 16.10
C ALA A 43 0.93 -18.28 14.71
N LEU A 44 1.89 -19.04 14.20
CA LEU A 44 2.43 -18.89 12.86
C LEU A 44 1.99 -20.07 11.99
N PRO A 45 1.53 -19.83 10.74
CA PRO A 45 1.38 -20.87 9.72
C PRO A 45 2.70 -21.61 9.45
N ALA A 46 2.63 -22.83 8.95
CA ALA A 46 3.81 -23.67 8.69
C ALA A 46 4.81 -23.05 7.69
N ASN A 47 4.30 -22.27 6.72
CA ASN A 47 5.11 -21.53 5.74
C ASN A 47 5.44 -20.10 6.19
N ALA A 48 5.22 -19.76 7.46
CA ALA A 48 5.49 -18.42 7.97
C ALA A 48 6.69 -18.39 8.90
N ARG A 49 7.41 -17.26 8.91
CA ARG A 49 8.47 -16.96 9.87
C ARG A 49 8.30 -15.56 10.46
N LEU A 50 8.81 -15.38 11.66
CA LEU A 50 8.72 -14.14 12.42
C LEU A 50 10.09 -13.44 12.47
N LEU A 51 10.08 -12.14 12.19
CA LEU A 51 11.17 -11.22 12.48
C LEU A 51 10.71 -10.28 13.58
N VAL A 52 11.50 -10.14 14.64
CA VAL A 52 11.20 -9.24 15.76
C VAL A 52 12.22 -8.12 15.79
N ASN A 53 11.74 -6.88 15.74
CA ASN A 53 12.61 -5.72 15.83
C ASN A 53 12.99 -5.43 17.29
N GLU A 54 14.25 -5.15 17.55
CA GLU A 54 14.71 -4.67 18.87
C GLU A 54 14.15 -3.29 19.23
N ARG A 55 13.88 -2.47 18.21
CA ARG A 55 13.26 -1.15 18.32
C ARG A 55 12.29 -0.89 17.17
N PRO A 56 11.23 -0.09 17.36
CA PRO A 56 10.32 0.24 16.28
C PRO A 56 11.01 0.96 15.12
N LEU A 57 10.81 0.45 13.90
CA LEU A 57 11.25 1.02 12.63
C LEU A 57 10.06 1.67 11.91
N ARG A 58 10.33 2.41 10.84
CA ARG A 58 9.29 2.95 9.94
C ARG A 58 8.69 1.86 9.08
N LEU A 59 7.52 2.12 8.49
CA LEU A 59 6.84 1.14 7.65
C LEU A 59 7.73 0.66 6.50
N ALA A 60 8.29 1.58 5.73
CA ALA A 60 9.16 1.26 4.59
C ALA A 60 10.41 0.46 5.00
N GLU A 61 11.02 0.77 6.17
CA GLU A 61 12.14 0.00 6.71
C GLU A 61 11.73 -1.44 7.02
N ASN A 62 10.55 -1.64 7.61
CA ASN A 62 10.00 -2.96 7.92
C ASN A 62 9.65 -3.76 6.67
N VAL A 63 9.00 -3.12 5.69
CA VAL A 63 8.67 -3.77 4.41
C VAL A 63 9.95 -4.20 3.70
N ASN A 64 10.97 -3.34 3.64
CA ASN A 64 12.26 -3.66 3.05
C ASN A 64 13.00 -4.78 3.82
N LEU A 65 12.89 -4.79 5.17
CA LEU A 65 13.46 -5.86 5.99
C LEU A 65 12.80 -7.21 5.67
N GLY A 66 11.46 -7.24 5.65
CA GLY A 66 10.69 -8.42 5.27
C GLY A 66 11.00 -8.87 3.84
N THR A 67 11.06 -7.95 2.88
CA THR A 67 11.39 -8.24 1.48
C THR A 67 12.76 -8.90 1.32
N ARG A 68 13.79 -8.41 2.02
CA ARG A 68 15.12 -9.02 2.02
C ARG A 68 15.15 -10.43 2.63
N ALA A 69 14.21 -10.71 3.52
CA ALA A 69 14.06 -12.02 4.11
C ALA A 69 13.27 -12.99 3.23
N THR A 70 12.67 -12.57 2.14
CA THR A 70 11.87 -13.40 1.21
C THR A 70 12.66 -13.77 -0.05
N SER A 71 12.23 -14.85 -0.73
CA SER A 71 12.89 -15.39 -1.92
C SER A 71 12.05 -15.41 -3.20
N GLY A 72 10.73 -15.19 -3.11
CA GLY A 72 9.81 -15.28 -4.24
C GLY A 72 10.05 -14.25 -5.35
N ASP A 73 9.69 -14.57 -6.58
CA ASP A 73 9.72 -13.66 -7.75
C ASP A 73 8.87 -12.41 -7.54
N TRP A 74 7.84 -12.57 -6.74
CA TRP A 74 6.89 -11.53 -6.36
C TRP A 74 6.86 -11.36 -4.84
N VAL A 75 6.76 -10.12 -4.41
CA VAL A 75 6.61 -9.73 -3.01
C VAL A 75 5.22 -9.13 -2.81
N LEU A 76 4.42 -9.78 -2.00
CA LEU A 76 3.11 -9.28 -1.59
C LEU A 76 3.27 -8.55 -0.25
N PHE A 77 3.03 -7.26 -0.21
CA PHE A 77 2.85 -6.53 1.04
C PHE A 77 1.38 -6.58 1.45
N ALA A 78 1.09 -6.94 2.68
CA ALA A 78 -0.26 -6.95 3.25
C ALA A 78 -0.28 -6.26 4.63
N ASN A 79 -1.20 -5.33 4.80
CA ASN A 79 -1.50 -4.77 6.12
C ASN A 79 -2.13 -5.84 7.02
N PRO A 80 -1.88 -5.82 8.34
CA PRO A 80 -2.40 -6.83 9.26
C PRO A 80 -3.93 -6.81 9.42
N ASP A 81 -4.58 -5.70 9.08
CA ASP A 81 -6.04 -5.49 9.12
C ASP A 81 -6.73 -5.77 7.76
N THR A 82 -6.05 -6.52 6.88
CA THR A 82 -6.62 -7.00 5.61
C THR A 82 -6.96 -8.49 5.67
N VAL A 83 -8.00 -8.90 4.95
CA VAL A 83 -8.38 -10.32 4.81
C VAL A 83 -8.63 -10.60 3.32
N PRO A 84 -7.72 -11.31 2.63
CA PRO A 84 -7.91 -11.65 1.22
C PRO A 84 -8.98 -12.72 1.05
N GLU A 85 -9.80 -12.60 0.00
CA GLU A 85 -10.66 -13.68 -0.47
C GLU A 85 -9.81 -14.87 -0.98
N PRO A 86 -10.36 -16.10 -1.07
CA PRO A 86 -9.56 -17.31 -1.34
C PRO A 86 -8.66 -17.25 -2.58
N ASP A 87 -9.09 -16.57 -3.65
CA ASP A 87 -8.33 -16.49 -4.91
C ASP A 87 -7.65 -15.13 -5.13
N ALA A 88 -7.61 -14.27 -4.12
CA ALA A 88 -7.16 -12.90 -4.27
C ALA A 88 -5.71 -12.81 -4.77
N VAL A 89 -4.79 -13.60 -4.21
CA VAL A 89 -3.39 -13.60 -4.63
C VAL A 89 -3.22 -14.24 -6.01
N ALA A 90 -3.94 -15.32 -6.30
CA ALA A 90 -3.89 -15.99 -7.59
C ALA A 90 -4.37 -15.07 -8.73
N ALA A 91 -5.43 -14.28 -8.50
CA ALA A 91 -5.93 -13.31 -9.46
C ALA A 91 -4.89 -12.21 -9.78
N LEU A 92 -4.26 -11.62 -8.74
CA LEU A 92 -3.17 -10.65 -8.93
C LEU A 92 -1.99 -11.26 -9.68
N ALA A 93 -1.57 -12.45 -9.26
CA ALA A 93 -0.41 -13.13 -9.79
C ALA A 93 -0.58 -13.51 -11.27
N SER A 94 -1.73 -14.10 -11.64
CA SER A 94 -2.06 -14.45 -13.02
C SER A 94 -2.10 -13.22 -13.92
N PHE A 95 -2.75 -12.13 -13.47
CA PHE A 95 -2.80 -10.87 -14.20
C PHE A 95 -1.41 -10.30 -14.41
N ALA A 96 -0.60 -10.20 -13.34
CA ALA A 96 0.72 -9.61 -13.40
C ALA A 96 1.71 -10.45 -14.23
N ALA A 97 1.60 -11.77 -14.21
CA ALA A 97 2.42 -12.68 -15.02
C ALA A 97 2.20 -12.48 -16.52
N SER A 98 0.96 -12.17 -16.94
CA SER A 98 0.62 -11.93 -18.35
C SER A 98 1.18 -10.61 -18.89
N ARG A 99 1.76 -9.74 -18.04
CA ARG A 99 2.24 -8.41 -18.39
C ARG A 99 3.71 -8.22 -17.97
N PRO A 100 4.65 -8.26 -18.92
CA PRO A 100 6.09 -8.16 -18.60
C PRO A 100 6.48 -6.87 -17.89
N ARG A 101 5.75 -5.78 -18.11
CA ARG A 101 5.99 -4.47 -17.48
C ARG A 101 5.15 -4.22 -16.23
N CYS A 102 4.28 -5.15 -15.82
CA CYS A 102 3.57 -5.04 -14.55
C CYS A 102 4.58 -5.10 -13.39
N GLY A 103 4.76 -3.97 -12.70
CA GLY A 103 5.61 -3.85 -11.52
C GLY A 103 4.82 -3.94 -10.22
N ILE A 104 3.59 -3.39 -10.20
CA ILE A 104 2.71 -3.36 -9.02
C ILE A 104 1.30 -3.75 -9.46
N ALA A 105 0.65 -4.64 -8.72
CA ALA A 105 -0.76 -4.96 -8.86
C ALA A 105 -1.45 -4.88 -7.49
N GLY A 106 -2.61 -4.23 -7.44
CA GLY A 106 -3.42 -4.11 -6.23
C GLY A 106 -4.86 -4.54 -6.47
N PRO A 107 -5.53 -5.09 -5.45
CA PRO A 107 -6.88 -5.64 -5.53
C PRO A 107 -7.96 -4.56 -5.45
N ARG A 108 -9.18 -4.97 -5.71
CA ARG A 108 -10.38 -4.33 -5.17
C ARG A 108 -10.37 -4.51 -3.65
N VAL A 109 -10.34 -3.39 -2.95
CA VAL A 109 -10.45 -3.40 -1.49
C VAL A 109 -11.87 -3.01 -1.09
N GLU A 110 -12.40 -3.70 -0.09
CA GLU A 110 -13.75 -3.48 0.41
C GLU A 110 -13.72 -3.23 1.93
N TRP A 111 -14.65 -2.40 2.39
CA TRP A 111 -14.90 -2.25 3.82
C TRP A 111 -15.53 -3.52 4.38
N PRO A 112 -15.57 -3.72 5.73
CA PRO A 112 -16.21 -4.88 6.33
C PRO A 112 -17.69 -5.06 5.97
N ASP A 113 -18.39 -3.99 5.58
CA ASP A 113 -19.77 -4.01 5.11
C ASP A 113 -19.92 -4.38 3.63
N GLY A 114 -18.81 -4.68 2.93
CA GLY A 114 -18.77 -5.03 1.52
C GLY A 114 -18.78 -3.84 0.57
N THR A 115 -18.85 -2.61 1.06
CA THR A 115 -18.77 -1.44 0.19
C THR A 115 -17.33 -1.21 -0.31
N TRP A 116 -17.21 -0.73 -1.54
CA TRP A 116 -15.92 -0.47 -2.16
C TRP A 116 -15.11 0.61 -1.44
N GLN A 117 -13.83 0.33 -1.23
CA GLN A 117 -12.85 1.27 -0.72
C GLN A 117 -11.96 1.76 -1.87
N PRO A 118 -11.95 3.08 -2.18
CA PRO A 118 -11.14 3.57 -3.28
C PRO A 118 -9.64 3.50 -2.94
N THR A 119 -8.92 2.63 -3.63
CA THR A 119 -7.47 2.41 -3.46
C THR A 119 -6.65 2.81 -4.67
N ARG A 120 -7.27 2.88 -5.85
CA ARG A 120 -6.69 3.39 -7.09
C ARG A 120 -6.68 4.91 -7.05
N ARG A 121 -5.55 5.54 -7.41
CA ARG A 121 -5.36 6.99 -7.30
C ARG A 121 -4.58 7.55 -8.49
N ARG A 122 -4.79 8.85 -8.77
CA ARG A 122 -3.87 9.69 -9.55
C ARG A 122 -2.84 10.35 -8.65
N PHE A 123 -1.68 10.71 -9.22
CA PHE A 123 -0.67 11.43 -8.46
C PHE A 123 -1.22 12.75 -7.94
N PRO A 124 -0.87 13.11 -6.69
CA PRO A 124 -1.31 14.37 -6.11
C PRO A 124 -0.73 15.57 -6.87
N THR A 125 -1.58 16.57 -7.13
CA THR A 125 -1.12 17.90 -7.53
C THR A 125 -0.81 18.73 -6.30
N VAL A 126 0.13 19.68 -6.42
CA VAL A 126 0.49 20.57 -5.30
C VAL A 126 -0.71 21.41 -4.88
N SER A 127 -1.44 21.97 -5.85
CA SER A 127 -2.66 22.74 -5.61
C SER A 127 -3.74 21.91 -4.90
N GLY A 128 -3.99 20.68 -5.38
CA GLY A 128 -4.95 19.75 -4.77
C GLY A 128 -4.58 19.36 -3.34
N THR A 129 -3.29 19.15 -3.08
CA THR A 129 -2.81 18.79 -1.73
C THR A 129 -2.95 19.96 -0.74
N LEU A 130 -2.60 21.19 -1.15
CA LEU A 130 -2.77 22.39 -0.34
C LEU A 130 -4.23 22.63 0.02
N VAL A 131 -5.15 22.54 -0.95
CA VAL A 131 -6.57 22.74 -0.68
C VAL A 131 -7.13 21.65 0.24
N ARG A 132 -6.82 20.37 -0.01
CA ARG A 132 -7.36 19.24 0.76
C ARG A 132 -6.95 19.26 2.24
N ARG A 133 -5.73 19.74 2.57
CA ARG A 133 -5.15 19.66 3.91
C ARG A 133 -5.20 20.98 4.69
N THR A 134 -5.86 22.01 4.14
CA THR A 134 -6.02 23.31 4.79
C THR A 134 -7.51 23.68 4.97
N PRO A 135 -7.85 24.68 5.81
CA PRO A 135 -9.22 25.19 5.90
C PRO A 135 -9.79 25.71 4.57
N LEU A 136 -8.95 25.94 3.57
CA LEU A 136 -9.37 26.36 2.23
C LEU A 136 -10.37 25.38 1.60
N ARG A 137 -10.38 24.10 2.00
CA ARG A 137 -11.39 23.13 1.56
C ARG A 137 -12.83 23.51 1.96
N LEU A 138 -13.00 24.35 2.98
CA LEU A 138 -14.32 24.80 3.47
C LEU A 138 -14.86 25.97 2.64
N VAL A 139 -13.98 26.69 1.94
CA VAL A 139 -14.30 27.93 1.21
C VAL A 139 -14.38 27.70 -0.30
N PHE A 140 -13.67 26.70 -0.82
CA PHE A 140 -13.67 26.39 -2.25
C PHE A 140 -14.51 25.15 -2.54
N PRO A 141 -15.44 25.22 -3.54
CA PRO A 141 -16.22 24.08 -4.02
C PRO A 141 -15.44 23.03 -4.87
N PRO A 142 -14.11 22.84 -4.77
CA PRO A 142 -13.36 21.89 -5.58
C PRO A 142 -13.36 20.48 -5.02
N LEU A 143 -14.17 20.18 -3.99
CA LEU A 143 -14.20 18.84 -3.42
C LEU A 143 -14.59 17.78 -4.47
N GLU A 144 -15.56 18.08 -5.32
CA GLU A 144 -15.96 17.19 -6.41
C GLU A 144 -14.86 17.02 -7.46
N ARG A 145 -14.23 18.12 -7.91
CA ARG A 145 -13.08 18.04 -8.84
C ARG A 145 -11.90 17.30 -8.26
N GLN A 146 -11.64 17.45 -6.95
CA GLN A 146 -10.59 16.70 -6.27
C GLN A 146 -10.95 15.23 -6.10
N ARG A 147 -12.20 14.92 -5.78
CA ARG A 147 -12.68 13.52 -5.72
C ARG A 147 -12.53 12.86 -7.08
N ALA A 148 -12.98 13.52 -8.14
CA ALA A 148 -12.82 13.04 -9.52
C ALA A 148 -11.34 12.93 -9.92
N HIS A 149 -10.50 13.92 -9.59
CA HIS A 149 -9.06 13.84 -9.86
C HIS A 149 -8.40 12.64 -9.17
N TYR A 150 -8.78 12.36 -7.91
CA TYR A 150 -8.21 11.22 -7.18
C TYR A 150 -8.97 9.91 -7.41
N LEU A 151 -9.91 9.85 -8.34
CA LEU A 151 -10.69 8.65 -8.69
C LEU A 151 -11.44 8.06 -7.48
N LEU A 152 -11.94 8.91 -6.58
CA LEU A 152 -12.54 8.48 -5.31
C LEU A 152 -13.94 7.91 -5.46
N ASP A 153 -14.61 8.19 -6.58
CA ASP A 153 -15.99 7.80 -6.87
C ASP A 153 -16.09 6.88 -8.09
N GLU A 154 -14.93 6.45 -8.64
CA GLU A 154 -14.87 5.58 -9.81
C GLU A 154 -14.61 4.13 -9.39
N ASP A 155 -15.65 3.39 -9.08
CA ASP A 155 -15.60 1.94 -8.97
C ASP A 155 -15.62 1.32 -10.37
N VAL A 156 -14.66 0.47 -10.67
CA VAL A 156 -14.49 -0.17 -11.98
C VAL A 156 -14.33 -1.67 -11.82
N ASP A 157 -14.92 -2.44 -12.73
CA ASP A 157 -14.91 -3.90 -12.69
C ASP A 157 -13.83 -4.53 -13.59
N GLU A 158 -13.17 -3.69 -14.42
CA GLU A 158 -12.10 -4.15 -15.32
C GLU A 158 -10.73 -3.69 -14.82
N PRO A 159 -9.65 -4.43 -15.12
CA PRO A 159 -8.30 -4.01 -14.78
C PRO A 159 -7.93 -2.69 -15.46
N VAL A 160 -7.45 -1.73 -14.67
CA VAL A 160 -7.03 -0.41 -15.17
C VAL A 160 -5.68 -0.01 -14.58
N GLU A 161 -4.88 0.71 -15.38
CA GLU A 161 -3.64 1.27 -14.91
C GLU A 161 -3.92 2.43 -13.94
N ALA A 162 -3.13 2.52 -12.88
CA ALA A 162 -3.21 3.58 -11.89
C ALA A 162 -1.90 4.36 -11.83
N ASP A 163 -1.95 5.61 -11.38
CA ASP A 163 -0.71 6.32 -11.06
C ASP A 163 -0.05 5.71 -9.83
N TRP A 164 -0.84 5.42 -8.81
CA TRP A 164 -0.42 4.69 -7.61
C TRP A 164 -1.61 3.98 -6.95
N LEU A 165 -1.29 3.02 -6.11
CA LEU A 165 -2.24 2.21 -5.36
C LEU A 165 -1.96 2.36 -3.87
N LEU A 166 -3.02 2.38 -3.05
CA LEU A 166 -2.90 2.46 -1.60
C LEU A 166 -2.14 1.24 -1.07
N GLY A 167 -1.15 1.51 -0.23
CA GLY A 167 -0.30 0.51 0.38
C GLY A 167 -1.00 -0.31 1.48
N ALA A 168 -2.08 -1.01 1.14
CA ALA A 168 -2.78 -1.92 2.05
C ALA A 168 -2.55 -3.39 1.67
N PHE A 169 -2.59 -3.70 0.36
CA PHE A 169 -2.37 -5.04 -0.18
C PHE A 169 -1.82 -4.91 -1.61
N LEU A 170 -0.52 -5.08 -1.78
CA LEU A 170 0.16 -4.83 -3.05
C LEU A 170 1.05 -6.01 -3.44
N LEU A 171 0.80 -6.58 -4.61
CA LEU A 171 1.71 -7.54 -5.25
C LEU A 171 2.74 -6.75 -6.07
N MET A 172 4.03 -6.93 -5.78
CA MET A 172 5.14 -6.20 -6.39
C MET A 172 6.14 -7.16 -7.01
N ARG A 173 6.59 -6.87 -8.22
CA ARG A 173 7.64 -7.65 -8.88
C ARG A 173 8.98 -7.40 -8.19
N ARG A 174 9.70 -8.47 -7.82
CA ARG A 174 11.00 -8.37 -7.13
C ARG A 174 12.02 -7.58 -7.94
N THR A 175 12.15 -7.85 -9.23
CA THR A 175 13.09 -7.12 -10.10
C THR A 175 12.77 -5.62 -10.18
N MET A 176 11.50 -5.24 -10.14
CA MET A 176 11.12 -3.82 -10.04
C MET A 176 11.57 -3.24 -8.70
N LEU A 177 11.33 -3.91 -7.57
CA LEU A 177 11.77 -3.45 -6.26
C LEU A 177 13.29 -3.30 -6.19
N GLU A 178 14.04 -4.23 -6.74
CA GLU A 178 15.50 -4.19 -6.81
C GLU A 178 15.98 -3.00 -7.65
N GLU A 179 15.38 -2.78 -8.83
CA GLU A 179 15.72 -1.68 -9.73
C GLU A 179 15.50 -0.31 -9.09
N ILE A 180 14.38 -0.13 -8.39
CA ILE A 180 14.04 1.17 -7.78
C ILE A 180 14.55 1.31 -6.33
N GLY A 181 15.25 0.31 -5.77
CA GLY A 181 15.80 0.33 -4.42
C GLY A 181 14.77 0.11 -3.31
N GLY A 182 13.64 -0.57 -3.59
CA GLY A 182 12.59 -0.88 -2.62
C GLY A 182 11.75 0.34 -2.21
N TRP A 183 11.18 0.29 -1.01
CA TRP A 183 10.41 1.41 -0.42
C TRP A 183 11.37 2.45 0.17
N ASP A 184 11.10 3.76 -0.05
CA ASP A 184 11.97 4.82 0.52
C ASP A 184 11.77 4.94 2.04
N ALA A 185 12.76 4.50 2.79
CA ALA A 185 12.81 4.58 4.25
C ALA A 185 12.89 6.02 4.81
N GLY A 186 13.07 7.02 3.97
CA GLY A 186 13.09 8.42 4.38
C GLY A 186 11.72 8.98 4.77
N TYR A 187 10.62 8.33 4.34
CA TYR A 187 9.28 8.69 4.79
C TYR A 187 9.03 8.20 6.22
N ARG A 188 8.48 9.08 7.05
CA ARG A 188 8.11 8.70 8.42
C ARG A 188 6.80 7.97 8.46
N HIS A 189 5.82 8.46 7.74
CA HIS A 189 4.46 7.92 7.62
C HIS A 189 3.72 8.68 6.51
N TYR A 190 2.94 7.96 5.70
CA TYR A 190 2.24 8.44 4.50
C TYR A 190 3.18 8.80 3.34
N VAL A 191 2.67 8.74 2.13
CA VAL A 191 3.33 9.09 0.86
C VAL A 191 4.35 8.05 0.37
N GLU A 192 4.73 7.09 1.19
CA GLU A 192 5.64 6.00 0.80
C GLU A 192 5.10 5.15 -0.36
N ASP A 193 3.79 4.95 -0.42
CA ASP A 193 3.09 4.27 -1.52
C ASP A 193 2.98 5.13 -2.80
N ILE A 194 2.76 6.43 -2.64
CA ILE A 194 2.80 7.40 -3.75
C ILE A 194 4.20 7.43 -4.37
N ASP A 195 5.23 7.51 -3.55
CA ASP A 195 6.62 7.53 -3.97
C ASP A 195 7.02 6.22 -4.67
N LEU A 196 6.61 5.08 -4.11
CA LEU A 196 6.81 3.77 -4.73
C LEU A 196 6.20 3.71 -6.13
N GLY A 197 4.93 4.10 -6.28
CA GLY A 197 4.24 4.16 -7.57
C GLY A 197 4.91 5.13 -8.54
N TYR A 198 5.39 6.28 -8.05
CA TYR A 198 6.08 7.28 -8.87
C TYR A 198 7.43 6.78 -9.38
N ARG A 199 8.27 6.18 -8.51
CA ARG A 199 9.57 5.61 -8.91
C ARG A 199 9.39 4.41 -9.84
N ALA A 200 8.39 3.56 -9.61
CA ALA A 200 8.03 2.49 -10.54
C ALA A 200 7.67 3.04 -11.93
N MET A 201 6.81 4.07 -12.00
CA MET A 201 6.47 4.75 -13.25
C MET A 201 7.72 5.31 -13.96
N ARG A 202 8.62 5.96 -13.23
CA ARG A 202 9.85 6.56 -13.79
C ARG A 202 10.80 5.50 -14.36
N ALA A 203 10.81 4.32 -13.79
CA ALA A 203 11.56 3.16 -14.29
C ALA A 203 10.80 2.41 -15.41
N GLY A 204 9.62 2.90 -15.83
CA GLY A 204 8.82 2.32 -16.92
C GLY A 204 8.02 1.10 -16.50
N TRP A 205 7.78 0.89 -15.19
CA TRP A 205 6.93 -0.16 -14.69
C TRP A 205 5.48 0.30 -14.60
N GLU A 206 4.54 -0.62 -14.92
CA GLU A 206 3.10 -0.40 -14.84
C GLU A 206 2.57 -0.70 -13.43
N ARG A 207 1.52 -0.03 -13.03
CA ARG A 207 0.81 -0.18 -11.76
C ARG A 207 -0.67 -0.40 -12.07
N TRP A 208 -1.17 -1.58 -11.71
CA TRP A 208 -2.50 -2.05 -12.12
C TRP A 208 -3.43 -2.26 -10.95
N TYR A 209 -4.63 -1.71 -11.04
CA TYR A 209 -5.77 -2.11 -10.22
C TYR A 209 -6.44 -3.30 -10.87
N VAL A 210 -6.63 -4.38 -10.12
CA VAL A 210 -7.13 -5.68 -10.61
C VAL A 210 -8.37 -6.07 -9.80
N PRO A 211 -9.59 -5.66 -10.21
CA PRO A 211 -10.81 -5.84 -9.42
C PRO A 211 -11.26 -7.29 -9.27
N ALA A 212 -10.76 -8.23 -10.10
CA ALA A 212 -10.97 -9.66 -9.93
C ALA A 212 -10.35 -10.20 -8.64
N SER A 213 -9.32 -9.54 -8.10
CA SER A 213 -8.77 -9.79 -6.77
C SER A 213 -9.54 -8.97 -5.74
N ARG A 214 -10.03 -9.61 -4.67
CA ARG A 214 -10.83 -8.95 -3.63
C ARG A 214 -10.20 -9.13 -2.26
N VAL A 215 -10.15 -8.02 -1.51
CA VAL A 215 -9.57 -7.99 -0.16
C VAL A 215 -10.45 -7.13 0.73
N ARG A 216 -10.84 -7.66 1.87
CA ARG A 216 -11.54 -6.89 2.91
C ARG A 216 -10.51 -6.17 3.78
N HIS A 217 -10.74 -4.90 4.12
CA HIS A 217 -9.82 -4.08 4.91
C HIS A 217 -10.57 -3.32 6.00
N ASP A 218 -10.32 -3.67 7.24
CA ASP A 218 -10.92 -3.03 8.42
C ASP A 218 -10.08 -1.83 8.88
N TRP A 219 -10.05 -0.81 8.04
CA TRP A 219 -9.25 0.39 8.31
C TRP A 219 -9.98 1.36 9.24
N ALA A 220 -9.51 1.48 10.47
CA ALA A 220 -9.93 2.56 11.36
C ALA A 220 -9.37 3.90 10.83
N GLN A 221 -10.20 4.70 10.13
CA GLN A 221 -9.87 6.02 9.56
C GLN A 221 -9.43 7.05 10.62
N VAL A 222 -8.35 6.78 11.33
CA VAL A 222 -7.86 7.63 12.45
C VAL A 222 -7.32 8.98 11.95
N SER A 223 -6.87 9.05 10.67
CA SER A 223 -6.15 10.22 10.15
C SER A 223 -7.02 11.37 9.64
N ASP A 224 -8.28 11.14 9.27
CA ASP A 224 -9.10 12.16 8.60
C ASP A 224 -9.95 13.03 9.55
N ARG A 225 -10.02 12.68 10.83
CA ARG A 225 -10.95 13.32 11.78
C ARG A 225 -10.41 14.56 12.51
N ARG A 226 -9.09 14.87 12.44
CA ARG A 226 -8.51 16.04 13.17
C ARG A 226 -7.53 16.82 12.30
N PHE A 227 -7.84 18.09 12.00
CA PHE A 227 -7.02 19.00 11.18
C PHE A 227 -5.63 19.31 11.74
N LEU A 228 -5.54 19.49 13.06
CA LEU A 228 -4.30 19.76 13.79
C LEU A 228 -3.89 18.49 14.55
N SER A 229 -3.37 17.50 13.82
CA SER A 229 -2.85 16.28 14.42
C SER A 229 -1.38 16.07 14.05
N ARG A 230 -0.67 15.27 14.82
CA ARG A 230 0.70 14.81 14.48
C ARG A 230 0.73 14.16 13.10
N HIS A 231 -0.36 13.49 12.70
CA HIS A 231 -0.53 12.85 11.40
C HIS A 231 -0.56 13.86 10.24
N THR A 232 -1.25 14.99 10.41
CA THR A 232 -1.26 16.09 9.41
C THR A 232 0.14 16.66 9.20
N LEU A 233 0.89 16.88 10.29
CA LEU A 233 2.27 17.35 10.20
C LEU A 233 3.20 16.35 9.52
N TRP A 234 3.07 15.05 9.84
CA TRP A 234 3.84 14.00 9.19
C TRP A 234 3.52 13.91 7.70
N HIS A 235 2.25 13.95 7.32
CA HIS A 235 1.84 13.97 5.93
C HIS A 235 2.41 15.19 5.17
N ALA A 236 2.34 16.39 5.75
CA ALA A 236 2.91 17.59 5.13
C ALA A 236 4.42 17.48 4.92
N ARG A 237 5.16 16.95 5.91
CA ARG A 237 6.60 16.70 5.80
C ARG A 237 6.93 15.64 4.74
N SER A 238 6.12 14.57 4.67
CA SER A 238 6.27 13.52 3.66
C SER A 238 6.00 14.07 2.26
N MET A 239 4.95 14.89 2.08
CA MET A 239 4.70 15.55 0.79
C MET A 239 5.82 16.52 0.41
N ALA A 240 6.36 17.29 1.35
CA ALA A 240 7.49 18.18 1.09
C ALA A 240 8.75 17.38 0.68
N ARG A 241 8.98 16.19 1.29
CA ARG A 241 10.04 15.27 0.87
C ARG A 241 9.79 14.76 -0.57
N PHE A 242 8.57 14.31 -0.87
CA PHE A 242 8.19 13.82 -2.20
C PHE A 242 8.44 14.87 -3.28
N VAL A 243 7.92 16.09 -3.10
CA VAL A 243 8.10 17.20 -4.04
C VAL A 243 9.59 17.58 -4.19
N ARG A 244 10.36 17.56 -3.10
CA ARG A 244 11.80 17.87 -3.16
C ARG A 244 12.59 16.78 -3.90
N GLY A 245 12.23 15.51 -3.73
CA GLY A 245 12.80 14.38 -4.45
C GLY A 245 12.38 14.31 -5.92
N HIS A 246 11.19 14.85 -6.23
CA HIS A 246 10.57 14.76 -7.55
C HIS A 246 10.03 16.14 -8.01
N PRO A 247 10.91 17.15 -8.22
CA PRO A 247 10.50 18.53 -8.49
C PRO A 247 9.68 18.69 -9.78
N GLU A 248 9.78 17.76 -10.72
CA GLU A 248 9.00 17.70 -11.95
C GLU A 248 7.50 17.49 -11.69
N THR A 249 7.11 16.98 -10.52
CA THR A 249 5.69 16.82 -10.13
C THR A 249 4.99 18.16 -9.93
N LEU A 250 5.73 19.25 -9.66
CA LEU A 250 5.20 20.60 -9.59
C LEU A 250 4.62 21.10 -10.92
N ARG A 251 5.07 20.54 -12.05
CA ARG A 251 4.67 20.94 -13.42
C ARG A 251 3.47 20.15 -13.93
N ARG A 252 2.96 19.19 -13.17
CA ARG A 252 1.81 18.34 -13.52
C ARG A 252 0.50 18.87 -12.90
N GLY A 253 0.30 20.17 -12.84
CA GLY A 253 -0.89 20.82 -12.34
C GLY A 253 -1.61 21.64 -13.39
#